data_12fc0f9a81d67d00d09beb9d2b36ccb2
#
_entry.id   12fc0f9a81d67d00d09beb9d2b36ccb2
#
_cell.length_a   1.000
_cell.length_b   1.000
_cell.length_c   1.000
_cell.angle_alpha   90.00
_cell.angle_beta   90.00
_cell.angle_gamma   90.00
#
_symmetry.space_group_name_H-M   'P 1'
#
loop_
_entity.id
_entity.type
_entity.pdbx_description
1 polymer ?
#
loop_
_entity_poly.entity_id
_entity_poly.type
_entity_poly.pdbx_seq_one_letter_code
_entity_poly.pdbx_strand_id
1 'polypeptide(L)'
;MLYIINLSIYYYLRKIVAIILNSVYKINDSLIFAVLMFSGAFFGGLTIFIYQKHFLKKKIKKVQYLGIELISESKKMNKRDDSIKIIFLICFAAFFNFMQFTIASFYIPKFFIVSPTATYRFGVIIILIGALLCHYNLRIKLFKHQFYSLVILAACSVFIILFEYIYRKSGTSLGDFCLVYLFVFLNLIFVAFTDIIEKYLLEFNYVNPFSTLFTESFFGLLFLSIYSIGENPFKDIKRQYEKCDSVEFIFLIFLLFLYFSFSAGTNVYKILTNGIYSPMVKTLAVYIFNPILFIYYFILGGDFLSNGERNYFYFIINMIFAIIISFFGCVYNEFLVLSFCGLDYETHYAISRRASDKNIDRYLSMNELDIVMDVDDE
;
A
#
# COMPACT_ATOMS: atom_id res chain seq x y z
N MET A 1 -2.86 12.96 7.51
CA MET A 1 -3.08 12.03 8.63
C MET A 1 -4.37 11.21 8.47
N LEU A 2 -5.54 11.83 8.25
CA LEU A 2 -6.84 11.15 8.13
C LEU A 2 -6.85 10.02 7.07
N TYR A 3 -6.25 10.24 5.90
CA TYR A 3 -6.19 9.23 4.83
C TYR A 3 -5.41 7.97 5.24
N ILE A 4 -4.32 8.15 5.99
CA ILE A 4 -3.49 7.05 6.49
C ILE A 4 -4.26 6.21 7.50
N ILE A 5 -4.96 6.87 8.44
CA ILE A 5 -5.78 6.20 9.45
C ILE A 5 -6.92 5.43 8.78
N ASN A 6 -7.64 6.06 7.84
CA ASN A 6 -8.72 5.41 7.12
C ASN A 6 -8.22 4.21 6.29
N LEU A 7 -7.08 4.35 5.59
CA LEU A 7 -6.47 3.23 4.88
C LEU A 7 -6.22 2.05 5.81
N SER A 8 -5.61 2.31 6.97
CA SER A 8 -5.33 1.28 7.96
C SER A 8 -6.62 0.62 8.46
N ILE A 9 -7.64 1.40 8.84
CA ILE A 9 -8.93 0.89 9.34
C ILE A 9 -9.59 -0.01 8.29
N TYR A 10 -9.79 0.47 7.06
CA TYR A 10 -10.44 -0.31 6.01
C TYR A 10 -9.66 -1.58 5.66
N TYR A 11 -8.33 -1.50 5.62
CA TYR A 11 -7.48 -2.65 5.37
C TYR A 11 -7.66 -3.73 6.44
N TYR A 12 -7.65 -3.36 7.73
CA TYR A 12 -7.81 -4.33 8.83
C TYR A 12 -9.22 -4.89 8.91
N LEU A 13 -10.26 -4.06 8.74
CA LEU A 13 -11.65 -4.54 8.69
C LEU A 13 -11.84 -5.56 7.56
N ARG A 14 -11.30 -5.29 6.37
CA ARG A 14 -11.30 -6.25 5.26
C ARG A 14 -10.63 -7.56 5.64
N LYS A 15 -9.48 -7.51 6.33
CA LYS A 15 -8.75 -8.71 6.76
C LYS A 15 -9.52 -9.51 7.80
N ILE A 16 -10.13 -8.86 8.78
CA ILE A 16 -10.97 -9.52 9.79
C ILE A 16 -12.14 -10.25 9.11
N VAL A 17 -12.84 -9.59 8.20
CA VAL A 17 -13.93 -10.23 7.45
C VAL A 17 -13.43 -11.42 6.63
N ALA A 18 -12.28 -11.31 5.96
CA ALA A 18 -11.68 -12.43 5.23
C ALA A 18 -11.37 -13.63 6.14
N ILE A 19 -10.86 -13.37 7.34
CA ILE A 19 -10.57 -14.44 8.32
C ILE A 19 -11.87 -15.10 8.79
N ILE A 20 -12.93 -14.33 9.06
CA ILE A 20 -14.24 -14.89 9.47
C ILE A 20 -14.80 -15.75 8.32
N LEU A 21 -14.78 -15.25 7.08
CA LEU A 21 -15.24 -16.00 5.90
C LEU A 21 -14.48 -17.33 5.74
N ASN A 22 -13.18 -17.32 5.98
CA ASN A 22 -12.34 -18.52 5.89
C ASN A 22 -12.57 -19.47 7.08
N SER A 23 -12.55 -18.96 8.32
CA SER A 23 -12.61 -19.81 9.53
C SER A 23 -14.00 -20.38 9.76
N VAL A 24 -15.06 -19.58 9.62
CA VAL A 24 -16.45 -19.98 9.91
C VAL A 24 -17.09 -20.65 8.71
N TYR A 25 -17.04 -19.99 7.55
CA TYR A 25 -17.72 -20.47 6.35
C TYR A 25 -16.82 -21.32 5.42
N LYS A 26 -15.55 -21.51 5.78
CA LYS A 26 -14.58 -22.28 4.97
C LYS A 26 -14.55 -21.87 3.49
N ILE A 27 -14.73 -20.57 3.26
CA ILE A 27 -14.55 -19.98 1.92
C ILE A 27 -13.07 -19.77 1.73
N ASN A 28 -12.44 -20.74 1.05
CA ASN A 28 -11.01 -20.71 0.76
C ASN A 28 -10.75 -20.32 -0.70
N ASP A 29 -11.79 -20.06 -1.48
CA ASP A 29 -11.66 -19.71 -2.88
C ASP A 29 -11.08 -18.31 -3.03
N SER A 30 -9.82 -18.28 -3.44
CA SER A 30 -9.10 -17.03 -3.68
C SER A 30 -9.72 -16.20 -4.80
N LEU A 31 -10.37 -16.86 -5.80
CA LEU A 31 -10.99 -16.17 -6.93
C LEU A 31 -12.11 -15.25 -6.48
N ILE A 32 -12.96 -15.70 -5.54
CA ILE A 32 -14.05 -14.85 -5.06
C ILE A 32 -13.54 -13.60 -4.35
N PHE A 33 -12.49 -13.75 -3.54
CA PHE A 33 -11.85 -12.59 -2.88
C PHE A 33 -11.23 -11.63 -3.91
N ALA A 34 -10.67 -12.14 -5.01
CA ALA A 34 -10.17 -11.33 -6.11
C ALA A 34 -11.29 -10.57 -6.81
N VAL A 35 -12.38 -11.27 -7.19
CA VAL A 35 -13.54 -10.64 -7.83
C VAL A 35 -14.09 -9.53 -6.95
N LEU A 36 -14.29 -9.78 -5.67
CA LEU A 36 -14.80 -8.79 -4.72
C LEU A 36 -13.81 -7.61 -4.51
N MET A 37 -12.51 -7.87 -4.53
CA MET A 37 -11.49 -6.83 -4.36
C MET A 37 -11.44 -5.91 -5.58
N PHE A 38 -11.33 -6.46 -6.79
CA PHE A 38 -11.25 -5.65 -8.00
C PHE A 38 -12.58 -4.96 -8.32
N SER A 39 -13.72 -5.63 -8.13
CA SER A 39 -15.04 -5.00 -8.31
C SER A 39 -15.28 -3.90 -7.28
N GLY A 40 -14.92 -4.10 -6.01
CA GLY A 40 -14.98 -3.06 -4.99
C GLY A 40 -14.14 -1.83 -5.36
N ALA A 41 -12.91 -2.03 -5.83
CA ALA A 41 -12.04 -0.95 -6.30
C ALA A 41 -12.62 -0.24 -7.54
N PHE A 42 -13.17 -0.99 -8.49
CA PHE A 42 -13.82 -0.45 -9.69
C PHE A 42 -15.01 0.45 -9.31
N PHE A 43 -15.97 -0.08 -8.56
CA PHE A 43 -17.16 0.68 -8.17
C PHE A 43 -16.83 1.84 -7.24
N GLY A 44 -15.90 1.67 -6.29
CA GLY A 44 -15.44 2.73 -5.41
C GLY A 44 -14.80 3.88 -6.18
N GLY A 45 -13.89 3.59 -7.10
CA GLY A 45 -13.25 4.57 -7.98
C GLY A 45 -14.25 5.27 -8.89
N LEU A 46 -15.10 4.50 -9.57
CA LEU A 46 -16.10 5.01 -10.51
C LEU A 46 -17.12 5.94 -9.83
N THR A 47 -17.65 5.53 -8.68
CA THR A 47 -18.64 6.32 -7.93
C THR A 47 -18.08 7.67 -7.52
N ILE A 48 -16.86 7.71 -6.97
CA ILE A 48 -16.24 8.96 -6.56
C ILE A 48 -15.85 9.79 -7.77
N PHE A 49 -15.37 9.19 -8.86
CA PHE A 49 -15.07 9.90 -10.10
C PHE A 49 -16.31 10.58 -10.69
N ILE A 50 -17.45 9.88 -10.77
CA ILE A 50 -18.73 10.44 -11.22
C ILE A 50 -19.17 11.57 -10.29
N TYR A 51 -19.09 11.36 -8.97
CA TYR A 51 -19.42 12.40 -7.99
C TYR A 51 -18.57 13.66 -8.18
N GLN A 52 -17.27 13.52 -8.34
CA GLN A 52 -16.39 14.65 -8.62
C GLN A 52 -16.74 15.36 -9.93
N LYS A 53 -17.00 14.60 -10.99
CA LYS A 53 -17.30 15.16 -12.31
C LYS A 53 -18.61 15.93 -12.34
N HIS A 54 -19.64 15.44 -11.67
CA HIS A 54 -20.99 16.03 -11.74
C HIS A 54 -21.29 17.04 -10.64
N PHE A 55 -20.85 16.78 -9.41
CA PHE A 55 -21.23 17.59 -8.25
C PHE A 55 -20.16 18.62 -7.86
N LEU A 56 -18.88 18.30 -7.93
CA LEU A 56 -17.79 19.20 -7.53
C LEU A 56 -17.42 20.21 -8.63
N LYS A 57 -17.61 19.90 -9.92
CA LYS A 57 -17.35 20.86 -11.01
C LYS A 57 -18.09 22.18 -10.84
N LYS A 58 -19.29 22.18 -10.24
CA LYS A 58 -20.04 23.42 -9.96
C LYS A 58 -19.43 24.29 -8.85
N LYS A 59 -18.72 23.71 -7.87
CA LYS A 59 -18.08 24.44 -6.76
C LYS A 59 -16.64 24.88 -7.05
N ILE A 60 -15.87 24.09 -7.80
CA ILE A 60 -14.44 24.30 -8.04
C ILE A 60 -14.15 25.40 -9.06
N LYS A 61 -15.11 25.76 -9.93
CA LYS A 61 -14.95 26.88 -10.87
C LYS A 61 -14.54 28.22 -10.21
N LYS A 62 -14.70 28.36 -8.88
CA LYS A 62 -14.36 29.58 -8.13
C LYS A 62 -12.97 29.63 -7.49
N VAL A 63 -12.25 28.52 -7.37
CA VAL A 63 -10.97 28.44 -6.65
C VAL A 63 -9.77 28.10 -7.56
N GLN A 64 -10.01 27.68 -8.79
CA GLN A 64 -8.97 27.19 -9.72
C GLN A 64 -8.24 28.26 -10.54
N TYR A 65 -8.47 29.54 -10.29
CA TYR A 65 -7.99 30.60 -11.21
C TYR A 65 -6.51 31.01 -11.07
N LEU A 66 -5.72 30.50 -10.13
CA LEU A 66 -4.36 31.03 -9.94
C LEU A 66 -3.18 30.06 -10.19
N GLY A 67 -3.39 28.77 -10.35
CA GLY A 67 -2.27 27.84 -10.51
C GLY A 67 -2.32 26.87 -11.69
N ILE A 68 -3.49 26.61 -12.24
CA ILE A 68 -3.72 25.51 -13.21
C ILE A 68 -3.77 25.99 -14.66
N GLU A 69 -4.01 27.26 -14.93
CA GLU A 69 -4.01 27.78 -16.31
C GLU A 69 -2.65 27.68 -16.99
N LEU A 70 -1.56 27.96 -16.27
CA LEU A 70 -0.17 27.83 -16.81
C LEU A 70 0.21 26.40 -17.18
N ILE A 71 -0.36 25.40 -16.48
CA ILE A 71 -0.13 23.98 -16.75
C ILE A 71 -0.99 23.48 -17.91
N SER A 72 -2.16 24.08 -18.13
CA SER A 72 -3.10 23.64 -19.17
C SER A 72 -2.67 24.09 -20.59
N GLU A 73 -1.99 25.20 -20.72
CA GLU A 73 -1.54 25.68 -22.02
C GLU A 73 -0.32 24.93 -22.60
N SER A 74 0.63 24.54 -21.72
CA SER A 74 1.76 23.71 -22.15
C SER A 74 1.35 22.27 -22.55
N LYS A 75 0.20 21.79 -22.03
CA LYS A 75 -0.32 20.43 -22.26
C LYS A 75 -1.13 20.27 -23.56
N LYS A 76 -1.52 21.35 -24.23
CA LYS A 76 -2.35 21.24 -25.44
C LYS A 76 -1.59 20.72 -26.67
N MET A 77 -0.26 20.76 -26.69
CA MET A 77 0.54 20.44 -27.88
C MET A 77 0.79 18.93 -28.13
N ASN A 78 0.64 18.01 -27.12
CA ASN A 78 0.93 16.56 -27.32
C ASN A 78 -0.16 15.62 -26.80
N LYS A 79 -1.41 16.00 -26.87
CA LYS A 79 -2.52 15.36 -26.15
C LYS A 79 -2.86 13.91 -26.56
N ARG A 80 -2.48 13.43 -27.75
CA ARG A 80 -2.90 12.12 -28.27
C ARG A 80 -1.91 11.00 -27.90
N ASP A 81 -0.62 11.26 -28.02
CA ASP A 81 0.43 10.28 -27.72
C ASP A 81 0.54 10.03 -26.20
N ASP A 82 0.35 11.08 -25.40
CA ASP A 82 0.36 10.96 -23.94
C ASP A 82 -0.79 10.11 -23.39
N SER A 83 -1.97 10.17 -24.06
CA SER A 83 -3.14 9.38 -23.60
C SER A 83 -2.93 7.88 -23.79
N ILE A 84 -2.30 7.44 -24.88
CA ILE A 84 -2.00 6.03 -25.12
C ILE A 84 -0.95 5.52 -24.13
N LYS A 85 0.08 6.31 -23.86
CA LYS A 85 1.11 5.98 -22.87
C LYS A 85 0.52 5.83 -21.45
N ILE A 86 -0.39 6.75 -21.07
CA ILE A 86 -1.08 6.72 -19.79
C ILE A 86 -1.92 5.44 -19.66
N ILE A 87 -2.73 5.11 -20.68
CA ILE A 87 -3.55 3.87 -20.67
C ILE A 87 -2.66 2.63 -20.60
N PHE A 88 -1.55 2.62 -21.33
CA PHE A 88 -0.59 1.50 -21.30
C PHE A 88 0.02 1.34 -19.90
N LEU A 89 0.42 2.44 -19.25
CA LEU A 89 0.96 2.41 -17.88
C LEU A 89 -0.08 1.92 -16.87
N ILE A 90 -1.35 2.35 -17.00
CA ILE A 90 -2.44 1.87 -16.14
C ILE A 90 -2.67 0.36 -16.35
N CYS A 91 -2.68 -0.09 -17.60
CA CYS A 91 -2.81 -1.51 -17.93
C CYS A 91 -1.63 -2.32 -17.35
N PHE A 92 -0.42 -1.78 -17.38
CA PHE A 92 0.76 -2.41 -16.83
C PHE A 92 0.73 -2.46 -15.28
N ALA A 93 0.25 -1.41 -14.62
CA ALA A 93 -0.01 -1.41 -13.19
C ALA A 93 -1.06 -2.46 -12.80
N ALA A 94 -2.15 -2.54 -13.57
CA ALA A 94 -3.20 -3.55 -13.39
C ALA A 94 -2.67 -4.97 -13.56
N PHE A 95 -1.79 -5.21 -14.53
CA PHE A 95 -1.14 -6.49 -14.73
C PHE A 95 -0.27 -6.88 -13.52
N PHE A 96 0.55 -5.98 -13.00
CA PHE A 96 1.34 -6.25 -11.80
C PHE A 96 0.47 -6.50 -10.58
N ASN A 97 -0.61 -5.74 -10.40
CA ASN A 97 -1.56 -5.92 -9.31
C ASN A 97 -2.26 -7.29 -9.41
N PHE A 98 -2.62 -7.72 -10.64
CA PHE A 98 -3.16 -9.05 -10.90
C PHE A 98 -2.12 -10.15 -10.61
N MET A 99 -0.87 -10.00 -11.06
CA MET A 99 0.21 -10.96 -10.80
C MET A 99 0.51 -11.08 -9.30
N GLN A 100 0.58 -9.95 -8.59
CA GLN A 100 0.70 -9.92 -7.14
C GLN A 100 -0.39 -10.74 -6.46
N PHE A 101 -1.65 -10.50 -6.85
CA PHE A 101 -2.78 -11.23 -6.29
C PHE A 101 -2.69 -12.73 -6.60
N THR A 102 -2.39 -13.10 -7.82
CA THR A 102 -2.27 -14.49 -8.26
C THR A 102 -1.19 -15.22 -7.46
N ILE A 103 -0.02 -14.62 -7.29
CA ILE A 103 1.06 -15.22 -6.50
C ILE A 103 0.64 -15.36 -5.04
N ALA A 104 0.10 -14.31 -4.42
CA ALA A 104 -0.28 -14.31 -3.01
C ALA A 104 -1.41 -15.30 -2.70
N SER A 105 -2.36 -15.45 -3.62
CA SER A 105 -3.58 -16.21 -3.36
C SER A 105 -3.52 -17.66 -3.85
N PHE A 106 -2.76 -17.95 -4.90
CA PHE A 106 -2.73 -19.28 -5.50
C PHE A 106 -1.40 -20.01 -5.29
N TYR A 107 -0.28 -19.33 -5.48
CA TYR A 107 1.02 -20.00 -5.44
C TYR A 107 1.56 -20.14 -4.02
N ILE A 108 1.56 -19.07 -3.22
CA ILE A 108 2.07 -19.13 -1.84
C ILE A 108 1.31 -20.14 -0.98
N PRO A 109 -0.05 -20.19 -0.97
CA PRO A 109 -0.79 -21.17 -0.18
C PRO A 109 -0.60 -22.63 -0.58
N LYS A 110 -0.31 -22.90 -1.88
CA LYS A 110 -0.10 -24.28 -2.36
C LYS A 110 1.06 -24.99 -1.67
N PHE A 111 2.08 -24.25 -1.28
CA PHE A 111 3.26 -24.84 -0.69
C PHE A 111 3.15 -25.08 0.82
N PHE A 112 2.10 -24.58 1.52
CA PHE A 112 1.79 -24.77 2.94
C PHE A 112 2.98 -24.64 3.94
N ILE A 113 4.11 -24.12 3.47
CA ILE A 113 5.38 -24.10 4.18
C ILE A 113 5.53 -22.83 4.99
N VAL A 114 4.92 -21.76 4.48
CA VAL A 114 4.99 -20.44 5.08
C VAL A 114 3.65 -20.12 5.70
N SER A 115 3.70 -19.64 6.94
CA SER A 115 2.50 -19.23 7.64
C SER A 115 1.82 -18.07 6.91
N PRO A 116 0.47 -17.96 6.92
CA PRO A 116 -0.24 -16.82 6.34
C PRO A 116 0.29 -15.47 6.83
N THR A 117 0.87 -15.41 8.03
CA THR A 117 1.49 -14.20 8.57
C THR A 117 2.84 -13.86 7.94
N ALA A 118 3.51 -14.79 7.26
CA ALA A 118 4.83 -14.54 6.68
C ALA A 118 4.82 -13.40 5.66
N THR A 119 3.79 -13.33 4.80
CA THR A 119 3.63 -12.24 3.83
C THR A 119 3.54 -10.88 4.51
N TYR A 120 2.95 -10.81 5.72
CA TYR A 120 2.87 -9.57 6.49
C TYR A 120 4.20 -9.18 7.13
N ARG A 121 5.03 -10.15 7.52
CA ARG A 121 6.35 -9.89 8.09
C ARG A 121 7.29 -9.32 7.05
N PHE A 122 7.20 -9.81 5.80
CA PHE A 122 8.04 -9.35 4.69
C PHE A 122 7.54 -8.10 3.99
N GLY A 123 6.37 -7.59 4.34
CA GLY A 123 5.82 -6.36 3.76
C GLY A 123 6.76 -5.15 3.86
N VAL A 124 7.68 -5.16 4.83
CA VAL A 124 8.71 -4.15 4.98
C VAL A 124 9.71 -4.12 3.81
N ILE A 125 9.92 -5.24 3.14
CA ILE A 125 10.78 -5.32 1.95
C ILE A 125 10.21 -4.44 0.83
N ILE A 126 8.89 -4.21 0.80
CA ILE A 126 8.28 -3.27 -0.14
C ILE A 126 8.85 -1.85 0.05
N ILE A 127 9.08 -1.44 1.30
CA ILE A 127 9.70 -0.13 1.59
C ILE A 127 11.10 -0.08 1.01
N LEU A 128 11.90 -1.15 1.18
CA LEU A 128 13.26 -1.23 0.64
C LEU A 128 13.25 -1.16 -0.88
N ILE A 129 12.48 -2.02 -1.54
CA ILE A 129 12.39 -2.07 -3.00
C ILE A 129 11.83 -0.76 -3.55
N GLY A 130 10.75 -0.24 -2.93
CA GLY A 130 10.12 1.01 -3.31
C GLY A 130 11.06 2.20 -3.17
N ALA A 131 11.83 2.29 -2.08
CA ALA A 131 12.81 3.34 -1.86
C ALA A 131 13.93 3.31 -2.92
N LEU A 132 14.46 2.12 -3.22
CA LEU A 132 15.48 1.94 -4.27
C LEU A 132 14.93 2.33 -5.64
N LEU A 133 13.74 1.86 -6.00
CA LEU A 133 13.10 2.18 -7.27
C LEU A 133 12.77 3.68 -7.39
N CYS A 134 12.32 4.34 -6.31
CA CYS A 134 12.11 5.78 -6.28
C CYS A 134 13.43 6.54 -6.45
N HIS A 135 14.49 6.07 -5.79
CA HIS A 135 15.81 6.71 -5.93
C HIS A 135 16.34 6.61 -7.36
N TYR A 136 16.30 5.43 -7.98
CA TYR A 136 16.84 5.21 -9.32
C TYR A 136 15.93 5.74 -10.44
N ASN A 137 14.62 5.46 -10.37
CA ASN A 137 13.70 5.80 -11.45
C ASN A 137 13.17 7.24 -11.37
N LEU A 138 12.83 7.69 -10.15
CA LEU A 138 12.28 9.04 -9.92
C LEU A 138 13.34 10.04 -9.46
N ARG A 139 14.61 9.60 -9.32
CA ARG A 139 15.76 10.42 -8.88
C ARG A 139 15.52 11.15 -7.55
N ILE A 140 14.73 10.56 -6.66
CA ILE A 140 14.46 11.10 -5.33
C ILE A 140 15.69 10.90 -4.46
N LYS A 141 16.21 12.00 -3.87
CA LYS A 141 17.37 11.95 -2.98
C LYS A 141 17.00 11.25 -1.67
N LEU A 142 17.82 10.28 -1.25
CA LEU A 142 17.73 9.67 0.08
C LEU A 142 18.50 10.50 1.10
N PHE A 143 17.85 10.83 2.20
CA PHE A 143 18.45 11.53 3.34
C PHE A 143 19.10 10.53 4.32
N LYS A 144 19.97 11.01 5.21
CA LYS A 144 20.70 10.16 6.17
C LYS A 144 19.77 9.30 7.02
N HIS A 145 18.72 9.89 7.62
CA HIS A 145 17.75 9.16 8.45
C HIS A 145 17.02 8.07 7.66
N GLN A 146 16.70 8.33 6.39
CA GLN A 146 16.08 7.34 5.49
C GLN A 146 17.05 6.20 5.19
N PHE A 147 18.31 6.50 4.88
CA PHE A 147 19.31 5.48 4.60
C PHE A 147 19.54 4.56 5.80
N TYR A 148 19.74 5.11 7.00
CA TYR A 148 19.91 4.28 8.21
C TYR A 148 18.67 3.43 8.52
N SER A 149 17.47 3.99 8.35
CA SER A 149 16.23 3.23 8.50
C SER A 149 16.17 2.06 7.52
N LEU A 150 16.53 2.27 6.24
CA LEU A 150 16.55 1.20 5.23
C LEU A 150 17.57 0.10 5.59
N VAL A 151 18.74 0.45 6.09
CA VAL A 151 19.75 -0.54 6.53
C VAL A 151 19.21 -1.40 7.66
N ILE A 152 18.54 -0.79 8.66
CA ILE A 152 17.95 -1.54 9.78
C ILE A 152 16.80 -2.42 9.31
N LEU A 153 15.92 -1.89 8.43
CA LEU A 153 14.82 -2.67 7.85
C LEU A 153 15.33 -3.86 7.02
N ALA A 154 16.43 -3.68 6.27
CA ALA A 154 17.09 -4.77 5.54
C ALA A 154 17.65 -5.84 6.49
N ALA A 155 18.32 -5.42 7.56
CA ALA A 155 18.82 -6.34 8.58
C ALA A 155 17.69 -7.13 9.23
N CYS A 156 16.62 -6.45 9.65
CA CYS A 156 15.43 -7.11 10.21
C CYS A 156 14.82 -8.14 9.22
N SER A 157 14.77 -7.82 7.93
CA SER A 157 14.26 -8.75 6.91
C SER A 157 15.11 -10.01 6.80
N VAL A 158 16.42 -9.87 6.81
CA VAL A 158 17.36 -11.02 6.81
C VAL A 158 17.18 -11.88 8.07
N PHE A 159 17.10 -11.25 9.24
CA PHE A 159 16.88 -11.97 10.50
C PHE A 159 15.55 -12.70 10.52
N ILE A 160 14.47 -12.12 10.00
CA ILE A 160 13.18 -12.78 9.90
C ILE A 160 13.27 -14.02 9.00
N ILE A 161 13.93 -13.94 7.84
CA ILE A 161 14.12 -15.08 6.94
C ILE A 161 14.91 -16.20 7.62
N LEU A 162 15.99 -15.86 8.29
CA LEU A 162 16.81 -16.84 9.03
C LEU A 162 16.01 -17.48 10.16
N PHE A 163 15.23 -16.69 10.88
CA PHE A 163 14.38 -17.15 11.96
C PHE A 163 13.29 -18.10 11.46
N GLU A 164 12.60 -17.75 10.38
CA GLU A 164 11.62 -18.61 9.72
C GLU A 164 12.24 -19.93 9.24
N TYR A 165 13.45 -19.88 8.72
CA TYR A 165 14.18 -21.09 8.31
C TYR A 165 14.44 -22.02 9.48
N ILE A 166 14.81 -21.49 10.65
CA ILE A 166 15.06 -22.29 11.86
C ILE A 166 13.76 -22.92 12.39
N TYR A 167 12.65 -22.14 12.37
CA TYR A 167 11.36 -22.58 12.91
C TYR A 167 10.45 -23.23 11.86
N ARG A 168 10.96 -23.51 10.65
CA ARG A 168 10.18 -24.19 9.62
C ARG A 168 9.67 -25.53 10.10
N LYS A 169 8.52 -25.97 9.56
CA LYS A 169 7.95 -27.30 9.85
C LYS A 169 8.96 -28.40 9.50
N SER A 170 9.08 -29.37 10.39
CA SER A 170 9.90 -30.57 10.15
C SER A 170 9.41 -31.29 8.89
N GLY A 171 10.33 -31.61 7.98
CA GLY A 171 10.02 -32.24 6.69
C GLY A 171 9.97 -31.31 5.50
N THR A 172 10.07 -30.00 5.70
CA THR A 172 10.18 -29.03 4.57
C THR A 172 11.57 -29.07 3.97
N SER A 173 11.69 -29.31 2.66
CA SER A 173 12.97 -29.27 1.97
C SER A 173 13.50 -27.82 1.90
N LEU A 174 14.82 -27.67 1.82
CA LEU A 174 15.43 -26.36 1.60
C LEU A 174 14.98 -25.77 0.25
N GLY A 175 14.82 -26.61 -0.77
CA GLY A 175 14.35 -26.18 -2.09
C GLY A 175 12.95 -25.58 -2.04
N ASP A 176 12.01 -26.22 -1.36
CA ASP A 176 10.63 -25.71 -1.21
C ASP A 176 10.61 -24.39 -0.42
N PHE A 177 11.43 -24.30 0.63
CA PHE A 177 11.58 -23.06 1.39
C PHE A 177 12.08 -21.91 0.50
N CYS A 178 13.15 -22.11 -0.24
CA CYS A 178 13.69 -21.11 -1.16
C CYS A 178 12.67 -20.72 -2.25
N LEU A 179 11.94 -21.68 -2.79
CA LEU A 179 10.93 -21.43 -3.82
C LEU A 179 9.79 -20.55 -3.29
N VAL A 180 9.28 -20.82 -2.09
CA VAL A 180 8.21 -20.01 -1.48
C VAL A 180 8.70 -18.59 -1.22
N TYR A 181 9.91 -18.41 -0.69
CA TYR A 181 10.46 -17.09 -0.47
C TYR A 181 10.74 -16.34 -1.77
N LEU A 182 11.09 -17.03 -2.85
CA LEU A 182 11.17 -16.43 -4.17
C LEU A 182 9.80 -15.89 -4.61
N PHE A 183 8.71 -16.65 -4.44
CA PHE A 183 7.36 -16.16 -4.75
C PHE A 183 6.95 -14.99 -3.86
N VAL A 184 7.25 -15.03 -2.56
CA VAL A 184 7.02 -13.89 -1.66
C VAL A 184 7.77 -12.66 -2.15
N PHE A 185 9.04 -12.80 -2.50
CA PHE A 185 9.86 -11.69 -3.00
C PHE A 185 9.35 -11.13 -4.33
N LEU A 186 8.99 -11.99 -5.29
CA LEU A 186 8.36 -11.56 -6.55
C LEU A 186 7.04 -10.82 -6.32
N ASN A 187 6.21 -11.31 -5.39
CA ASN A 187 4.99 -10.63 -5.00
C ASN A 187 5.24 -9.20 -4.50
N LEU A 188 6.26 -9.02 -3.64
CA LEU A 188 6.63 -7.72 -3.09
C LEU A 188 7.21 -6.78 -4.16
N ILE A 189 7.96 -7.32 -5.13
CA ILE A 189 8.44 -6.56 -6.30
C ILE A 189 7.24 -6.03 -7.10
N PHE A 190 6.24 -6.85 -7.41
CA PHE A 190 5.08 -6.42 -8.18
C PHE A 190 4.26 -5.36 -7.44
N VAL A 191 4.12 -5.47 -6.10
CA VAL A 191 3.53 -4.40 -5.27
C VAL A 191 4.29 -3.09 -5.44
N ALA A 192 5.61 -3.12 -5.30
CA ALA A 192 6.45 -1.92 -5.41
C ALA A 192 6.37 -1.28 -6.80
N PHE A 193 6.37 -2.08 -7.87
CA PHE A 193 6.21 -1.57 -9.24
C PHE A 193 4.84 -0.93 -9.44
N THR A 194 3.75 -1.57 -9.01
CA THR A 194 2.40 -0.99 -9.07
C THR A 194 2.37 0.37 -8.39
N ASP A 195 2.91 0.46 -7.17
CA ASP A 195 2.89 1.68 -6.37
C ASP A 195 3.68 2.84 -7.01
N ILE A 196 4.80 2.53 -7.65
CA ILE A 196 5.63 3.52 -8.33
C ILE A 196 4.99 3.99 -9.62
N ILE A 197 4.38 3.08 -10.39
CA ILE A 197 3.63 3.45 -11.60
C ILE A 197 2.44 4.34 -11.22
N GLU A 198 1.67 3.96 -10.18
CA GLU A 198 0.59 4.79 -9.65
C GLU A 198 1.12 6.18 -9.27
N LYS A 199 2.23 6.26 -8.51
CA LYS A 199 2.84 7.53 -8.10
C LYS A 199 3.27 8.37 -9.30
N TYR A 200 3.91 7.76 -10.29
CA TYR A 200 4.30 8.42 -11.53
C TYR A 200 3.09 8.98 -12.29
N LEU A 201 2.01 8.21 -12.42
CA LEU A 201 0.78 8.66 -13.05
C LEU A 201 0.12 9.84 -12.34
N LEU A 202 0.09 9.81 -11.01
CA LEU A 202 -0.58 10.81 -10.19
C LEU A 202 0.23 12.11 -10.06
N GLU A 203 1.54 12.02 -9.86
CA GLU A 203 2.40 13.17 -9.57
C GLU A 203 2.96 13.81 -10.82
N PHE A 204 3.46 13.02 -11.78
CA PHE A 204 4.11 13.54 -12.98
C PHE A 204 3.16 13.72 -14.16
N ASN A 205 2.14 12.88 -14.28
CA ASN A 205 1.15 12.99 -15.35
C ASN A 205 -0.16 13.63 -14.92
N TYR A 206 -0.32 13.95 -13.62
CA TYR A 206 -1.51 14.59 -13.06
C TYR A 206 -2.82 13.88 -13.42
N VAL A 207 -2.79 12.55 -13.52
CA VAL A 207 -3.98 11.75 -13.79
C VAL A 207 -4.87 11.74 -12.54
N ASN A 208 -6.17 11.83 -12.75
CA ASN A 208 -7.10 11.77 -11.62
C ASN A 208 -7.00 10.42 -10.90
N PRO A 209 -6.78 10.37 -9.57
CA PRO A 209 -6.58 9.12 -8.83
C PRO A 209 -7.74 8.15 -8.96
N PHE A 210 -8.98 8.64 -8.99
CA PHE A 210 -10.15 7.78 -9.11
C PHE A 210 -10.34 7.24 -10.53
N SER A 211 -9.95 8.02 -11.55
CA SER A 211 -9.88 7.55 -12.93
C SER A 211 -8.85 6.43 -13.08
N THR A 212 -7.68 6.60 -12.48
CA THR A 212 -6.63 5.56 -12.46
C THR A 212 -7.15 4.31 -11.77
N LEU A 213 -7.75 4.44 -10.58
CA LEU A 213 -8.25 3.32 -9.79
C LEU A 213 -9.32 2.49 -10.52
N PHE A 214 -10.36 3.12 -11.09
CA PHE A 214 -11.40 2.35 -11.77
C PHE A 214 -10.90 1.71 -13.08
N THR A 215 -10.02 2.40 -13.82
CA THR A 215 -9.44 1.86 -15.07
C THR A 215 -8.49 0.70 -14.78
N GLU A 216 -7.63 0.83 -13.77
CA GLU A 216 -6.76 -0.25 -13.31
C GLU A 216 -7.57 -1.47 -12.86
N SER A 217 -8.62 -1.25 -12.07
CA SER A 217 -9.50 -2.32 -11.58
C SER A 217 -10.29 -2.98 -12.71
N PHE A 218 -10.68 -2.23 -13.73
CA PHE A 218 -11.31 -2.79 -14.93
C PHE A 218 -10.37 -3.75 -15.67
N PHE A 219 -9.13 -3.35 -15.91
CA PHE A 219 -8.13 -4.25 -16.51
C PHE A 219 -7.83 -5.44 -15.59
N GLY A 220 -7.77 -5.23 -14.27
CA GLY A 220 -7.62 -6.31 -13.31
C GLY A 220 -8.74 -7.35 -13.38
N LEU A 221 -10.00 -6.91 -13.53
CA LEU A 221 -11.15 -7.79 -13.76
C LEU A 221 -11.07 -8.53 -15.10
N LEU A 222 -10.58 -7.88 -16.16
CA LEU A 222 -10.34 -8.54 -17.45
C LEU A 222 -9.28 -9.65 -17.33
N PHE A 223 -8.14 -9.39 -16.72
CA PHE A 223 -7.11 -10.41 -16.49
C PHE A 223 -7.64 -11.55 -15.62
N LEU A 224 -8.40 -11.23 -14.58
CA LEU A 224 -9.01 -12.23 -13.72
C LEU A 224 -10.05 -13.08 -14.48
N SER A 225 -10.85 -12.47 -15.35
CA SER A 225 -11.81 -13.19 -16.18
C SER A 225 -11.13 -14.18 -17.13
N ILE A 226 -10.00 -13.78 -17.73
CA ILE A 226 -9.20 -14.67 -18.59
C ILE A 226 -8.61 -15.82 -17.76
N TYR A 227 -8.07 -15.51 -16.57
CA TYR A 227 -7.48 -16.51 -15.68
C TYR A 227 -8.52 -17.52 -15.17
N SER A 228 -9.75 -17.06 -14.90
CA SER A 228 -10.84 -17.90 -14.38
C SER A 228 -11.59 -18.70 -15.45
N ILE A 229 -11.13 -18.71 -16.71
CA ILE A 229 -11.71 -19.56 -17.75
C ILE A 229 -11.60 -21.04 -17.32
N GLY A 230 -12.75 -21.69 -17.13
CA GLY A 230 -12.83 -23.07 -16.67
C GLY A 230 -12.93 -23.26 -15.15
N GLU A 231 -12.78 -22.23 -14.35
CA GLU A 231 -12.99 -22.27 -12.89
C GLU A 231 -14.24 -21.49 -12.48
N ASN A 232 -15.02 -22.04 -11.55
CA ASN A 232 -16.22 -21.37 -11.05
C ASN A 232 -15.87 -20.63 -9.74
N PRO A 233 -15.76 -19.28 -9.74
CA PRO A 233 -15.44 -18.50 -8.56
C PRO A 233 -16.51 -18.56 -7.47
N PHE A 234 -17.70 -19.03 -7.78
CA PHE A 234 -18.81 -19.14 -6.83
C PHE A 234 -19.01 -20.58 -6.29
N LYS A 235 -18.07 -21.48 -6.56
CA LYS A 235 -18.17 -22.89 -6.14
C LYS A 235 -18.35 -23.04 -4.63
N ASP A 236 -17.56 -22.31 -3.86
CA ASP A 236 -17.64 -22.36 -2.38
C ASP A 236 -18.94 -21.75 -1.87
N ILE A 237 -19.42 -20.66 -2.46
CA ILE A 237 -20.71 -20.07 -2.09
C ILE A 237 -21.87 -21.04 -2.38
N LYS A 238 -21.86 -21.68 -3.56
CA LYS A 238 -22.88 -22.67 -3.91
C LYS A 238 -22.89 -23.82 -2.89
N ARG A 239 -21.70 -24.31 -2.53
CA ARG A 239 -21.57 -25.38 -1.51
C ARG A 239 -22.11 -24.92 -0.15
N GLN A 240 -21.92 -23.66 0.26
CA GLN A 240 -22.46 -23.14 1.51
C GLN A 240 -23.98 -22.92 1.42
N TYR A 241 -24.51 -22.47 0.29
CA TYR A 241 -25.94 -22.37 0.08
C TYR A 241 -26.68 -23.69 0.31
N GLU A 242 -26.06 -24.80 -0.09
CA GLU A 242 -26.63 -26.16 0.09
C GLU A 242 -26.52 -26.68 1.55
N LYS A 243 -25.68 -26.05 2.40
CA LYS A 243 -25.38 -26.53 3.75
C LYS A 243 -25.91 -25.64 4.88
N CYS A 244 -26.01 -24.33 4.64
CA CYS A 244 -26.39 -23.37 5.65
C CYS A 244 -27.90 -23.16 5.69
N ASP A 245 -28.41 -22.86 6.86
CA ASP A 245 -29.76 -22.38 7.03
C ASP A 245 -29.94 -20.99 6.37
N SER A 246 -31.18 -20.62 6.09
CA SER A 246 -31.48 -19.35 5.41
C SER A 246 -30.89 -18.12 6.14
N VAL A 247 -30.90 -18.13 7.48
CA VAL A 247 -30.35 -17.02 8.29
C VAL A 247 -28.82 -16.98 8.18
N GLU A 248 -28.15 -18.12 8.26
CA GLU A 248 -26.70 -18.23 8.13
C GLU A 248 -26.25 -17.81 6.73
N PHE A 249 -27.01 -18.18 5.70
CA PHE A 249 -26.71 -17.78 4.34
C PHE A 249 -26.86 -16.27 4.11
N ILE A 250 -27.91 -15.64 4.69
CA ILE A 250 -28.07 -14.17 4.65
C ILE A 250 -26.88 -13.50 5.33
N PHE A 251 -26.42 -14.02 6.48
CA PHE A 251 -25.25 -13.49 7.16
C PHE A 251 -23.96 -13.66 6.34
N LEU A 252 -23.80 -14.79 5.65
CA LEU A 252 -22.70 -15.00 4.70
C LEU A 252 -22.69 -13.92 3.59
N ILE A 253 -23.84 -13.68 2.96
CA ILE A 253 -23.97 -12.64 1.92
C ILE A 253 -23.64 -11.26 2.49
N PHE A 254 -24.09 -10.96 3.70
CA PHE A 254 -23.75 -9.71 4.38
C PHE A 254 -22.23 -9.56 4.60
N LEU A 255 -21.54 -10.63 5.02
CA LEU A 255 -20.07 -10.60 5.17
C LEU A 255 -19.35 -10.40 3.83
N LEU A 256 -19.82 -11.02 2.74
CA LEU A 256 -19.27 -10.79 1.40
C LEU A 256 -19.47 -9.35 0.95
N PHE A 257 -20.63 -8.75 1.24
CA PHE A 257 -20.89 -7.35 0.97
C PHE A 257 -19.99 -6.42 1.82
N LEU A 258 -19.75 -6.74 3.09
CA LEU A 258 -18.79 -6.01 3.92
C LEU A 258 -17.38 -6.11 3.37
N TYR A 259 -16.95 -7.31 2.93
CA TYR A 259 -15.64 -7.49 2.30
C TYR A 259 -15.49 -6.64 1.04
N PHE A 260 -16.51 -6.62 0.17
CA PHE A 260 -16.57 -5.76 -1.01
C PHE A 260 -16.45 -4.28 -0.63
N SER A 261 -17.25 -3.82 0.33
CA SER A 261 -17.28 -2.41 0.77
C SER A 261 -15.94 -1.97 1.39
N PHE A 262 -15.35 -2.82 2.23
CA PHE A 262 -14.04 -2.53 2.81
C PHE A 262 -12.91 -2.62 1.78
N SER A 263 -13.04 -3.46 0.76
CA SER A 263 -12.10 -3.48 -0.37
C SER A 263 -12.19 -2.19 -1.19
N ALA A 264 -13.39 -1.66 -1.45
CA ALA A 264 -13.57 -0.38 -2.09
C ALA A 264 -12.89 0.74 -1.29
N GLY A 265 -13.18 0.85 0.01
CA GLY A 265 -12.55 1.83 0.90
C GLY A 265 -11.03 1.69 0.95
N THR A 266 -10.50 0.47 1.11
CA THR A 266 -9.06 0.21 1.13
C THR A 266 -8.38 0.73 -0.13
N ASN A 267 -8.90 0.41 -1.32
CA ASN A 267 -8.27 0.79 -2.59
C ASN A 267 -8.39 2.30 -2.88
N VAL A 268 -9.52 2.92 -2.51
CA VAL A 268 -9.69 4.38 -2.59
C VAL A 268 -8.67 5.10 -1.72
N TYR A 269 -8.53 4.71 -0.44
CA TYR A 269 -7.55 5.34 0.45
C TYR A 269 -6.11 4.96 0.11
N LYS A 270 -5.87 3.76 -0.45
CA LYS A 270 -4.56 3.35 -0.97
C LYS A 270 -4.06 4.31 -2.03
N ILE A 271 -4.86 4.57 -3.07
CA ILE A 271 -4.45 5.44 -4.18
C ILE A 271 -4.34 6.91 -3.75
N LEU A 272 -5.21 7.37 -2.86
CA LEU A 272 -5.10 8.72 -2.29
C LEU A 272 -3.84 8.90 -1.44
N THR A 273 -3.52 7.92 -0.59
CA THR A 273 -2.31 7.97 0.23
C THR A 273 -1.06 7.93 -0.64
N ASN A 274 -1.05 7.10 -1.68
CA ASN A 274 0.05 7.02 -2.64
C ASN A 274 0.23 8.34 -3.41
N GLY A 275 -0.85 8.97 -3.84
CA GLY A 275 -0.82 10.24 -4.56
C GLY A 275 -0.39 11.43 -3.68
N ILE A 276 -0.95 11.54 -2.47
CA ILE A 276 -0.73 12.71 -1.58
C ILE A 276 0.62 12.61 -0.86
N TYR A 277 1.01 11.43 -0.41
CA TYR A 277 2.23 11.24 0.38
C TYR A 277 3.30 10.51 -0.44
N SER A 278 3.43 9.20 -0.25
CA SER A 278 4.40 8.37 -0.97
C SER A 278 3.99 6.88 -0.93
N PRO A 279 4.55 6.04 -1.82
CA PRO A 279 4.40 4.59 -1.75
C PRO A 279 4.83 4.01 -0.40
N MET A 280 5.85 4.59 0.23
CA MET A 280 6.39 4.16 1.52
C MET A 280 5.44 4.48 2.67
N VAL A 281 4.82 5.67 2.69
CA VAL A 281 3.77 6.04 3.66
C VAL A 281 2.56 5.11 3.52
N LYS A 282 2.15 4.80 2.28
CA LYS A 282 1.07 3.83 2.03
C LYS A 282 1.40 2.46 2.60
N THR A 283 2.62 1.97 2.34
CA THR A 283 3.07 0.67 2.84
C THR A 283 3.12 0.66 4.37
N LEU A 284 3.65 1.71 4.99
CA LEU A 284 3.63 1.85 6.44
C LEU A 284 2.21 1.84 7.01
N ALA A 285 1.27 2.56 6.39
CA ALA A 285 -0.14 2.58 6.82
C ALA A 285 -0.79 1.19 6.82
N VAL A 286 -0.37 0.34 5.88
CA VAL A 286 -0.85 -1.06 5.79
C VAL A 286 -0.21 -1.93 6.86
N TYR A 287 1.05 -1.73 7.23
CA TYR A 287 1.80 -2.65 8.08
C TYR A 287 2.02 -2.19 9.53
N ILE A 288 1.75 -0.92 9.85
CA ILE A 288 1.98 -0.34 11.19
C ILE A 288 1.22 -1.09 12.31
N PHE A 289 0.08 -1.68 12.00
CA PHE A 289 -0.74 -2.43 12.94
C PHE A 289 -0.53 -3.95 12.88
N ASN A 290 0.49 -4.44 12.18
CA ASN A 290 0.83 -5.87 12.18
C ASN A 290 0.96 -6.48 13.58
N PRO A 291 1.49 -5.79 14.61
CA PRO A 291 1.48 -6.32 15.98
C PRO A 291 0.09 -6.75 16.45
N ILE A 292 -0.94 -5.97 16.13
CA ILE A 292 -2.34 -6.28 16.50
C ILE A 292 -2.83 -7.53 15.75
N LEU A 293 -2.51 -7.66 14.47
CA LEU A 293 -2.84 -8.88 13.70
C LEU A 293 -2.14 -10.11 14.28
N PHE A 294 -0.90 -10.00 14.70
CA PHE A 294 -0.17 -11.13 15.29
C PHE A 294 -0.79 -11.57 16.61
N ILE A 295 -1.24 -10.64 17.45
CA ILE A 295 -2.01 -10.97 18.67
C ILE A 295 -3.29 -11.73 18.30
N TYR A 296 -4.03 -11.25 17.30
CA TYR A 296 -5.26 -11.89 16.85
C TYR A 296 -5.02 -13.33 16.35
N TYR A 297 -4.01 -13.52 15.49
CA TYR A 297 -3.62 -14.87 15.02
C TYR A 297 -3.14 -15.77 16.13
N PHE A 298 -2.43 -15.23 17.12
CA PHE A 298 -1.99 -15.99 18.29
C PHE A 298 -3.17 -16.47 19.14
N ILE A 299 -4.18 -15.61 19.35
CA ILE A 299 -5.39 -15.96 20.13
C ILE A 299 -6.20 -17.04 19.41
N LEU A 300 -6.39 -16.93 18.10
CA LEU A 300 -7.14 -17.90 17.30
C LEU A 300 -6.42 -19.23 17.08
N GLY A 301 -5.17 -19.35 17.54
CA GLY A 301 -4.41 -20.58 17.39
C GLY A 301 -3.97 -20.87 15.96
N GLY A 302 -3.71 -19.82 15.16
CA GLY A 302 -3.25 -19.94 13.77
C GLY A 302 -1.77 -20.34 13.68
N ASP A 303 -0.98 -19.50 13.02
CA ASP A 303 0.44 -19.73 12.66
C ASP A 303 1.42 -19.95 13.81
N PHE A 304 1.03 -19.59 15.02
CA PHE A 304 1.86 -19.72 16.22
C PHE A 304 1.67 -21.04 16.96
N LEU A 305 1.00 -22.03 16.33
CA LEU A 305 0.88 -23.38 16.85
C LEU A 305 2.04 -24.26 16.35
N SER A 306 2.75 -24.87 17.27
CA SER A 306 3.73 -25.93 17.00
C SER A 306 3.27 -27.19 17.74
N ASN A 307 3.05 -28.28 17.00
CA ASN A 307 2.57 -29.57 17.55
C ASN A 307 1.28 -29.47 18.40
N GLY A 308 0.40 -28.51 18.06
CA GLY A 308 -0.84 -28.27 18.82
C GLY A 308 -0.68 -27.35 20.03
N GLU A 309 0.54 -26.95 20.38
CA GLU A 309 0.82 -26.02 21.46
C GLU A 309 1.21 -24.64 20.93
N ARG A 310 0.87 -23.59 21.69
CA ARG A 310 1.22 -22.20 21.33
C ARG A 310 2.71 -21.95 21.55
N ASN A 311 3.41 -21.57 20.51
CA ASN A 311 4.82 -21.19 20.56
C ASN A 311 4.99 -19.72 20.96
N TYR A 312 5.05 -19.46 22.27
CA TYR A 312 5.22 -18.11 22.84
C TYR A 312 6.53 -17.45 22.42
N PHE A 313 7.61 -18.20 22.33
CA PHE A 313 8.92 -17.66 21.94
C PHE A 313 8.88 -17.14 20.49
N TYR A 314 8.33 -17.94 19.59
CA TYR A 314 8.14 -17.56 18.19
C TYR A 314 7.24 -16.31 18.06
N PHE A 315 6.16 -16.25 18.83
CA PHE A 315 5.27 -15.09 18.89
C PHE A 315 5.99 -13.83 19.37
N ILE A 316 6.71 -13.91 20.52
CA ILE A 316 7.39 -12.75 21.11
C ILE A 316 8.44 -12.17 20.14
N ILE A 317 9.26 -13.02 19.51
CA ILE A 317 10.26 -12.56 18.56
C ILE A 317 9.61 -11.84 17.36
N ASN A 318 8.52 -12.41 16.82
CA ASN A 318 7.81 -11.75 15.72
C ASN A 318 7.19 -10.41 16.14
N MET A 319 6.70 -10.30 17.37
CA MET A 319 6.21 -9.03 17.92
C MET A 319 7.32 -8.00 18.03
N ILE A 320 8.50 -8.38 18.52
CA ILE A 320 9.66 -7.49 18.61
C ILE A 320 10.04 -6.96 17.23
N PHE A 321 10.17 -7.84 16.23
CA PHE A 321 10.47 -7.42 14.86
C PHE A 321 9.39 -6.51 14.27
N ALA A 322 8.11 -6.82 14.49
CA ALA A 322 7.02 -5.97 14.01
C ALA A 322 7.06 -4.57 14.60
N ILE A 323 7.40 -4.44 15.88
CA ILE A 323 7.55 -3.14 16.56
C ILE A 323 8.77 -2.38 16.01
N ILE A 324 9.93 -3.03 15.86
CA ILE A 324 11.13 -2.41 15.30
C ILE A 324 10.88 -1.92 13.88
N ILE A 325 10.25 -2.73 13.04
CA ILE A 325 9.88 -2.41 11.67
C ILE A 325 8.94 -1.21 11.61
N SER A 326 7.91 -1.20 12.46
CA SER A 326 6.96 -0.07 12.53
C SER A 326 7.66 1.21 12.97
N PHE A 327 8.56 1.13 13.97
CA PHE A 327 9.33 2.26 14.45
C PHE A 327 10.22 2.86 13.36
N PHE A 328 11.06 2.05 12.72
CA PHE A 328 11.95 2.53 11.66
C PHE A 328 11.21 2.89 10.36
N GLY A 329 10.07 2.30 10.10
CA GLY A 329 9.15 2.77 9.06
C GLY A 329 8.63 4.19 9.34
N CYS A 330 8.31 4.50 10.60
CA CYS A 330 7.92 5.86 11.01
C CYS A 330 9.10 6.86 10.91
N VAL A 331 10.32 6.44 11.26
CA VAL A 331 11.52 7.27 11.09
C VAL A 331 11.81 7.55 9.62
N TYR A 332 11.72 6.53 8.77
CA TYR A 332 11.88 6.68 7.32
C TYR A 332 10.93 7.71 6.71
N ASN A 333 9.68 7.70 7.14
CA ASN A 333 8.62 8.59 6.63
C ASN A 333 8.50 9.92 7.43
N GLU A 334 9.45 10.22 8.31
CA GLU A 334 9.50 11.44 9.14
C GLU A 334 8.30 11.64 10.09
N PHE A 335 7.55 10.56 10.42
CA PHE A 335 6.55 10.61 11.48
C PHE A 335 7.21 10.63 12.87
N LEU A 336 8.42 10.08 12.98
CA LEU A 336 9.29 10.16 14.14
C LEU A 336 10.63 10.74 13.70
N VAL A 337 11.03 11.85 14.33
CA VAL A 337 12.31 12.50 14.08
C VAL A 337 13.26 12.15 15.21
N LEU A 338 14.40 11.56 14.87
CA LEU A 338 15.45 11.21 15.82
C LEU A 338 16.47 12.36 15.88
N SER A 339 16.60 12.99 17.05
CA SER A 339 17.45 14.19 17.25
C SER A 339 18.91 13.89 17.57
N PHE A 340 19.34 12.61 17.50
CA PHE A 340 20.73 12.23 17.74
C PHE A 340 21.51 12.01 16.44
N CYS A 341 22.82 12.16 16.49
CA CYS A 341 23.75 11.98 15.34
C CYS A 341 23.43 12.85 14.11
N GLY A 342 22.69 13.95 14.27
CA GLY A 342 22.35 14.85 13.17
C GLY A 342 21.33 14.26 12.18
N LEU A 343 20.57 13.26 12.60
CA LEU A 343 19.54 12.64 11.76
C LEU A 343 18.34 13.55 11.50
N ASP A 344 18.09 14.48 12.41
CA ASP A 344 17.06 15.52 12.29
C ASP A 344 17.42 16.63 11.29
N TYR A 345 18.70 16.84 11.05
CA TYR A 345 19.19 17.98 10.25
C TYR A 345 18.74 17.94 8.78
N GLU A 346 18.59 16.78 8.18
CA GLU A 346 18.19 16.59 6.79
C GLU A 346 16.71 16.20 6.62
N THR A 347 15.88 16.38 7.65
CA THR A 347 14.42 16.16 7.51
C THR A 347 13.79 17.25 6.66
N HIS A 348 12.68 16.92 5.98
CA HIS A 348 11.92 17.91 5.18
C HIS A 348 11.49 19.11 6.03
N TYR A 349 11.13 18.86 7.29
CA TYR A 349 10.79 19.94 8.23
C TYR A 349 11.98 20.86 8.51
N ALA A 350 13.15 20.31 8.82
CA ALA A 350 14.35 21.09 9.10
C ALA A 350 14.86 21.86 7.87
N ILE A 351 14.73 21.26 6.68
CA ILE A 351 15.08 21.92 5.42
C ILE A 351 14.12 23.07 5.12
N SER A 352 12.81 22.86 5.27
CA SER A 352 11.80 23.90 5.02
C SER A 352 11.93 25.06 6.00
N ARG A 353 12.21 24.79 7.28
CA ARG A 353 12.44 25.82 8.29
C ARG A 353 13.66 26.68 7.94
N ARG A 354 14.80 26.07 7.63
CA ARG A 354 16.01 26.80 7.21
C ARG A 354 15.82 27.63 5.94
N ALA A 355 15.01 27.13 4.99
CA ALA A 355 14.66 27.88 3.79
C ALA A 355 13.78 29.10 4.11
N SER A 356 12.86 28.94 5.08
CA SER A 356 12.03 30.05 5.59
C SER A 356 12.86 31.09 6.31
N ASP A 357 13.75 30.66 7.21
CA ASP A 357 14.63 31.56 7.97
C ASP A 357 15.54 32.36 7.03
N LYS A 358 16.14 31.72 6.00
CA LYS A 358 16.94 32.42 4.99
C LYS A 358 16.16 33.44 4.17
N ASN A 359 14.89 33.16 3.86
CA ASN A 359 14.03 34.13 3.17
C ASN A 359 13.69 35.31 4.08
N ILE A 360 13.43 35.08 5.38
CA ILE A 360 13.19 36.15 6.37
C ILE A 360 14.43 37.03 6.47
N ASP A 361 15.63 36.46 6.64
CA ASP A 361 16.87 37.20 6.70
C ASP A 361 17.12 38.05 5.43
N ARG A 362 16.75 37.50 4.25
CA ARG A 362 16.85 38.21 2.97
C ARG A 362 15.86 39.40 2.89
N TYR A 363 14.63 39.23 3.38
CA TYR A 363 13.65 40.31 3.47
C TYR A 363 14.07 41.40 4.46
N LEU A 364 14.61 41.00 5.62
CA LEU A 364 15.11 41.94 6.61
C LEU A 364 16.30 42.75 6.06
N SER A 365 17.25 42.09 5.38
CA SER A 365 18.39 42.76 4.78
C SER A 365 18.00 43.68 3.59
N MET A 366 16.97 43.38 2.84
CA MET A 366 16.42 44.26 1.81
C MET A 366 15.74 45.48 2.40
N ASN A 367 14.93 45.30 3.47
CA ASN A 367 14.30 46.43 4.18
C ASN A 367 15.32 47.34 4.88
N GLU A 368 16.41 46.77 5.39
CA GLU A 368 17.51 47.58 5.94
C GLU A 368 18.23 48.38 4.86
N LEU A 369 18.41 47.85 3.64
CA LEU A 369 18.98 48.54 2.50
C LEU A 369 18.08 49.69 1.99
N ASP A 370 16.75 49.44 1.97
CA ASP A 370 15.79 50.50 1.56
C ASP A 370 15.76 51.66 2.59
N ILE A 371 15.91 51.36 3.90
CA ILE A 371 15.97 52.39 4.92
C ILE A 371 17.28 53.23 4.84
N VAL A 372 18.38 52.60 4.44
CA VAL A 372 19.68 53.33 4.29
C VAL A 372 19.69 54.20 3.05
N MET A 373 18.98 53.85 1.98
CA MET A 373 18.88 54.67 0.75
C MET A 373 17.99 55.92 0.95
N ASP A 374 16.97 55.85 1.82
CA ASP A 374 16.10 56.99 2.07
C ASP A 374 16.72 58.04 3.02
N VAL A 375 17.87 57.76 3.67
CA VAL A 375 18.55 58.68 4.59
C VAL A 375 19.62 59.55 3.90
N ASP A 376 20.10 59.14 2.70
CA ASP A 376 21.11 59.86 1.95
C ASP A 376 20.52 60.95 0.96
N ASP A 377 19.20 61.08 0.91
CA ASP A 377 18.50 62.06 0.05
C ASP A 377 17.91 63.28 0.82
N GLU A 378 18.22 63.49 2.12
CA GLU A 378 17.95 64.70 2.91
C GLU A 378 19.26 65.51 3.14
#